data_d549a908a1dc3659899a0bf5ce273129
#
_entry.id   d549a908a1dc3659899a0bf5ce273129
#
_cell.length_a   1.000
_cell.length_b   1.000
_cell.length_c   1.000
_cell.angle_alpha   90.00
_cell.angle_beta   90.00
_cell.angle_gamma   90.00
#
_symmetry.space_group_name_H-M   'P 1'
#
loop_
_entity.id
_entity.type
_entity.pdbx_description
1 polymer ?
#
loop_
_entity_poly.entity_id
_entity_poly.type
_entity_poly.pdbx_seq_one_letter_code
_entity_poly.pdbx_strand_id
1 'polypeptide(L)'
;AILANLYATSPEEFGELAGIFNEVEGIAALEVNVSCPNVRHGGAQFGQDAKLAAEVTARVREMAPDKHIMVKLSPNVTDIREIARSVEAAGADSISCINTLLGMAVNARTRRPMLANIVGGLSGPAIKPVALRCVWQVASAVRIPVIGIGGICCVDDIIEFLLCGAQAVQIGTANFM
;
A
#
# COMPACT_ATOMS: atom_id res chain seq x y z
N ALA A 1 3.44 -14.14 14.34
CA ALA A 1 4.29 -13.42 13.40
C ALA A 1 3.80 -11.98 13.29
N ILE A 2 4.72 -11.03 13.23
CA ILE A 2 4.43 -9.60 13.08
C ILE A 2 4.83 -9.19 11.67
N LEU A 3 3.96 -8.43 10.99
CA LEU A 3 4.24 -7.70 9.77
C LEU A 3 4.43 -6.23 10.14
N ALA A 4 5.65 -5.71 10.01
CA ALA A 4 5.95 -4.32 10.32
C ALA A 4 5.68 -3.42 9.10
N ASN A 5 4.85 -2.38 9.25
CA ASN A 5 4.60 -1.41 8.19
C ASN A 5 5.66 -0.31 8.26
N LEU A 6 6.42 -0.15 7.19
CA LEU A 6 7.48 0.87 7.06
C LEU A 6 6.95 2.10 6.35
N TYR A 7 7.25 3.26 6.92
CA TYR A 7 7.03 4.56 6.33
C TYR A 7 8.28 5.43 6.45
N ALA A 8 8.69 6.03 5.35
CA ALA A 8 9.83 6.93 5.30
C ALA A 8 9.65 8.01 4.22
N THR A 9 10.57 8.97 4.17
CA THR A 9 10.50 10.14 3.27
C THR A 9 11.54 10.08 2.14
N SER A 10 12.48 9.13 2.19
CA SER A 10 13.46 8.87 1.13
C SER A 10 13.75 7.37 0.99
N PRO A 11 14.28 6.90 -0.15
CA PRO A 11 14.72 5.51 -0.32
C PRO A 11 15.78 5.10 0.71
N GLU A 12 16.68 6.02 1.09
CA GLU A 12 17.71 5.78 2.10
C GLU A 12 17.11 5.49 3.47
N GLU A 13 16.14 6.32 3.91
CA GLU A 13 15.43 6.12 5.18
C GLU A 13 14.64 4.80 5.20
N PHE A 14 14.00 4.41 4.07
CA PHE A 14 13.38 3.09 3.95
C PHE A 14 14.39 1.97 4.15
N GLY A 15 15.59 2.10 3.56
CA GLY A 15 16.68 1.14 3.73
C GLY A 15 17.17 1.07 5.16
N GLU A 16 17.40 2.20 5.83
CA GLU A 16 17.83 2.25 7.23
C GLU A 16 16.81 1.56 8.15
N LEU A 17 15.53 1.88 8.00
CA LEU A 17 14.47 1.21 8.76
C LEU A 17 14.44 -0.29 8.48
N ALA A 18 14.56 -0.70 7.22
CA ALA A 18 14.58 -2.11 6.86
C ALA A 18 15.76 -2.85 7.51
N GLY A 19 16.94 -2.26 7.52
CA GLY A 19 18.12 -2.81 8.18
C GLY A 19 17.93 -3.00 9.68
N ILE A 20 17.35 -2.00 10.36
CA ILE A 20 17.01 -2.11 11.79
C ILE A 20 16.05 -3.28 12.04
N PHE A 21 14.96 -3.36 11.26
CA PHE A 21 13.95 -4.41 11.43
C PHE A 21 14.42 -5.80 10.94
N ASN A 22 15.46 -5.87 10.11
CA ASN A 22 16.06 -7.15 9.71
C ASN A 22 16.59 -7.90 10.92
N GLU A 23 17.19 -7.20 11.88
CA GLU A 23 17.80 -7.75 13.09
C GLU A 23 16.78 -8.04 14.21
N VAL A 24 15.51 -7.58 14.06
CA VAL A 24 14.52 -7.76 15.13
C VAL A 24 13.84 -9.12 15.04
N GLU A 25 13.98 -9.92 16.12
CA GLU A 25 13.26 -11.18 16.27
C GLU A 25 11.74 -10.97 16.33
N GLY A 26 10.97 -11.93 15.78
CA GLY A 26 9.51 -11.89 15.79
C GLY A 26 8.88 -11.11 14.64
N ILE A 27 9.64 -10.26 13.95
CA ILE A 27 9.20 -9.63 12.69
C ILE A 27 9.44 -10.59 11.54
N ALA A 28 8.35 -11.08 10.96
CA ALA A 28 8.39 -12.04 9.84
C ALA A 28 8.44 -11.36 8.48
N ALA A 29 7.87 -10.17 8.36
CA ALA A 29 7.75 -9.45 7.09
C ALA A 29 7.75 -7.94 7.30
N LEU A 30 8.13 -7.22 6.22
CA LEU A 30 8.09 -5.76 6.14
C LEU A 30 7.08 -5.34 5.08
N GLU A 31 6.08 -4.53 5.46
CA GLU A 31 5.18 -3.89 4.51
C GLU A 31 5.69 -2.49 4.17
N VAL A 32 6.20 -2.31 2.97
CA VAL A 32 6.75 -1.05 2.47
C VAL A 32 5.62 -0.16 1.98
N ASN A 33 5.30 0.88 2.73
CA ASN A 33 4.22 1.80 2.40
C ASN A 33 4.71 2.93 1.49
N VAL A 34 4.74 2.69 0.18
CA VAL A 34 5.15 3.70 -0.82
C VAL A 34 4.08 4.76 -1.09
N SER A 35 2.92 4.69 -0.43
CA SER A 35 1.73 5.48 -0.79
C SER A 35 1.54 6.75 0.04
N CYS A 36 2.47 7.13 0.91
CA CYS A 36 2.23 8.25 1.81
C CYS A 36 2.33 9.61 1.12
N PRO A 37 1.33 10.51 1.30
CA PRO A 37 1.25 11.78 0.60
C PRO A 37 2.18 12.89 1.13
N ASN A 38 2.97 12.63 2.17
CA ASN A 38 3.69 13.68 2.91
C ASN A 38 5.14 13.92 2.49
N VAL A 39 5.57 13.45 1.31
CA VAL A 39 6.94 13.66 0.84
C VAL A 39 7.07 15.04 0.18
N ARG A 40 7.74 15.97 0.86
CA ARG A 40 7.99 17.35 0.40
C ARG A 40 9.24 17.51 -0.49
N HIS A 41 9.73 16.48 -1.15
CA HIS A 41 10.83 16.62 -2.10
C HIS A 41 10.32 16.34 -3.51
N GLY A 42 10.13 17.41 -4.28
CA GLY A 42 9.84 17.35 -5.72
C GLY A 42 8.42 16.97 -6.14
N GLY A 43 7.46 16.78 -5.20
CA GLY A 43 6.05 16.56 -5.54
C GLY A 43 5.68 15.16 -6.05
N ALA A 44 6.63 14.26 -6.23
CA ALA A 44 6.36 12.88 -6.62
C ALA A 44 6.15 12.00 -5.38
N GLN A 45 4.99 11.37 -5.28
CA GLN A 45 4.74 10.31 -4.29
C GLN A 45 5.39 9.03 -4.82
N PHE A 46 6.19 8.33 -4.01
CA PHE A 46 6.85 7.07 -4.41
C PHE A 46 5.91 6.08 -5.09
N GLY A 47 4.69 5.94 -4.60
CA GLY A 47 3.69 5.03 -5.15
C GLY A 47 2.98 5.53 -6.42
N GLN A 48 3.32 6.70 -6.94
CA GLN A 48 2.78 7.23 -8.22
C GLN A 48 3.78 7.14 -9.38
N ASP A 49 5.04 6.85 -9.07
CA ASP A 49 6.11 6.69 -10.06
C ASP A 49 6.72 5.28 -9.94
N ALA A 50 6.68 4.53 -11.05
CA ALA A 50 7.15 3.15 -11.10
C ALA A 50 8.65 3.01 -10.79
N LYS A 51 9.46 3.99 -11.20
CA LYS A 51 10.90 3.96 -10.96
C LYS A 51 11.22 4.22 -9.50
N LEU A 52 10.55 5.21 -8.87
CA LEU A 52 10.73 5.51 -7.46
C LEU A 52 10.23 4.36 -6.57
N ALA A 53 9.10 3.75 -6.92
CA ALA A 53 8.61 2.57 -6.20
C ALA A 53 9.59 1.39 -6.27
N ALA A 54 10.18 1.16 -7.45
CA ALA A 54 11.20 0.13 -7.65
C ALA A 54 12.49 0.44 -6.87
N GLU A 55 12.95 1.69 -6.86
CA GLU A 55 14.13 2.13 -6.13
C GLU A 55 13.99 1.89 -4.62
N VAL A 56 12.86 2.32 -4.03
CA VAL A 56 12.56 2.05 -2.61
C VAL A 56 12.54 0.55 -2.34
N THR A 57 11.87 -0.24 -3.21
CA THR A 57 11.78 -1.69 -3.03
C THR A 57 13.15 -2.36 -3.07
N ALA A 58 13.98 -2.01 -4.05
CA ALA A 58 15.34 -2.53 -4.19
C ALA A 58 16.21 -2.17 -2.97
N ARG A 59 16.10 -0.94 -2.48
CA ARG A 59 16.84 -0.50 -1.29
C ARG A 59 16.43 -1.26 -0.03
N VAL A 60 15.13 -1.48 0.17
CA VAL A 60 14.61 -2.29 1.28
C VAL A 60 15.09 -3.74 1.16
N ARG A 61 15.07 -4.34 -0.05
CA ARG A 61 15.57 -5.70 -0.29
C ARG A 61 17.06 -5.83 0.03
N GLU A 62 17.87 -4.84 -0.37
CA GLU A 62 19.31 -4.82 -0.08
C GLU A 62 19.59 -4.84 1.43
N MET A 63 18.81 -4.06 2.20
CA MET A 63 19.03 -3.89 3.65
C MET A 63 18.34 -4.95 4.52
N ALA A 64 17.35 -5.65 3.97
CA ALA A 64 16.62 -6.72 4.67
C ALA A 64 16.50 -7.97 3.79
N PRO A 65 17.63 -8.65 3.47
CA PRO A 65 17.64 -9.79 2.55
C PRO A 65 16.86 -11.00 3.08
N ASP A 66 16.76 -11.16 4.41
CA ASP A 66 16.15 -12.33 5.04
C ASP A 66 14.66 -12.15 5.36
N LYS A 67 14.13 -10.95 5.22
CA LYS A 67 12.70 -10.67 5.50
C LYS A 67 11.84 -10.79 4.24
N HIS A 68 10.61 -11.24 4.44
CA HIS A 68 9.59 -11.15 3.39
C HIS A 68 9.20 -9.68 3.18
N ILE A 69 9.30 -9.20 1.94
CA ILE A 69 9.00 -7.81 1.57
C ILE A 69 7.68 -7.74 0.83
N MET A 70 6.71 -7.09 1.44
CA MET A 70 5.42 -6.76 0.86
C MET A 70 5.39 -5.28 0.49
N VAL A 71 4.99 -4.91 -0.72
CA VAL A 71 4.87 -3.51 -1.13
C VAL A 71 3.40 -3.10 -1.19
N LYS A 72 3.04 -2.05 -0.44
CA LYS A 72 1.67 -1.52 -0.38
C LYS A 72 1.43 -0.43 -1.41
N LEU A 73 0.57 -0.73 -2.40
CA LEU A 73 0.33 0.13 -3.54
C LEU A 73 -0.78 1.15 -3.31
N SER A 74 -0.61 2.31 -3.96
CA SER A 74 -1.62 3.38 -4.00
C SER A 74 -2.63 3.14 -5.12
N PRO A 75 -3.94 3.36 -4.88
CA PRO A 75 -4.94 3.37 -5.95
C PRO A 75 -4.95 4.68 -6.75
N ASN A 76 -4.22 5.71 -6.29
CA ASN A 76 -4.24 7.07 -6.86
C ASN A 76 -3.25 7.20 -8.03
N VAL A 77 -3.33 6.26 -8.97
CA VAL A 77 -2.46 6.17 -10.15
C VAL A 77 -3.29 5.88 -11.39
N THR A 78 -2.74 6.16 -12.57
CA THR A 78 -3.41 5.89 -13.85
C THR A 78 -3.46 4.40 -14.15
N ASP A 79 -2.33 3.69 -13.98
CA ASP A 79 -2.24 2.23 -14.17
C ASP A 79 -1.44 1.59 -13.03
N ILE A 80 -2.14 0.94 -12.12
CA ILE A 80 -1.53 0.28 -10.96
C ILE A 80 -0.66 -0.93 -11.36
N ARG A 81 -0.88 -1.52 -12.55
CA ARG A 81 -0.13 -2.67 -13.05
C ARG A 81 1.31 -2.31 -13.37
N GLU A 82 1.55 -1.08 -13.81
CA GLU A 82 2.90 -0.58 -14.09
C GLU A 82 3.73 -0.56 -12.81
N ILE A 83 3.18 0.02 -11.74
CA ILE A 83 3.84 0.05 -10.43
C ILE A 83 4.05 -1.38 -9.90
N ALA A 84 3.02 -2.24 -10.01
CA ALA A 84 3.09 -3.63 -9.53
C ALA A 84 4.24 -4.42 -10.18
N ARG A 85 4.39 -4.33 -11.50
CA ARG A 85 5.49 -5.00 -12.22
C ARG A 85 6.86 -4.45 -11.83
N SER A 86 6.95 -3.15 -11.60
CA SER A 86 8.21 -2.51 -11.22
C SER A 86 8.69 -2.96 -9.85
N VAL A 87 7.80 -3.04 -8.85
CA VAL A 87 8.16 -3.50 -7.51
C VAL A 87 8.43 -5.01 -7.48
N GLU A 88 7.71 -5.82 -8.27
CA GLU A 88 8.02 -7.24 -8.45
C GLU A 88 9.43 -7.43 -9.00
N ALA A 89 9.78 -6.71 -10.08
CA ALA A 89 11.11 -6.77 -10.69
C ALA A 89 12.23 -6.27 -9.75
N ALA A 90 11.90 -5.37 -8.81
CA ALA A 90 12.81 -4.84 -7.80
C ALA A 90 12.98 -5.73 -6.57
N GLY A 91 12.30 -6.90 -6.50
CA GLY A 91 12.50 -7.89 -5.47
C GLY A 91 11.44 -7.90 -4.36
N ALA A 92 10.24 -7.38 -4.60
CA ALA A 92 9.10 -7.62 -3.71
C ALA A 92 8.71 -9.11 -3.73
N ASP A 93 8.38 -9.67 -2.56
CA ASP A 93 7.88 -11.06 -2.42
C ASP A 93 6.35 -11.12 -2.51
N SER A 94 5.66 -10.02 -2.20
CA SER A 94 4.21 -9.88 -2.31
C SER A 94 3.80 -8.42 -2.46
N ILE A 95 2.54 -8.19 -2.84
CA ILE A 95 1.96 -6.85 -3.00
C ILE A 95 0.69 -6.76 -2.17
N SER A 96 0.52 -5.70 -1.37
CA SER A 96 -0.78 -5.36 -0.77
C SER A 96 -1.48 -4.24 -1.56
N CYS A 97 -2.75 -4.45 -1.85
CA CYS A 97 -3.62 -3.59 -2.65
C CYS A 97 -4.96 -3.41 -1.94
N ILE A 98 -5.27 -2.20 -1.50
CA ILE A 98 -4.76 -0.87 -1.81
C ILE A 98 -4.59 -0.01 -0.55
N ASN A 99 -3.84 1.08 -0.67
CA ASN A 99 -3.91 2.19 0.29
C ASN A 99 -5.22 2.98 0.09
N THR A 100 -5.42 4.07 0.82
CA THR A 100 -6.62 4.91 0.76
C THR A 100 -6.74 5.69 -0.56
N LEU A 101 -7.97 5.99 -0.95
CA LEU A 101 -8.25 6.96 -2.02
C LEU A 101 -8.12 8.38 -1.48
N LEU A 102 -7.59 9.29 -2.29
CA LEU A 102 -7.64 10.71 -1.95
C LEU A 102 -9.07 11.23 -2.01
N GLY A 103 -9.49 11.90 -0.96
CA GLY A 103 -10.82 12.48 -0.83
C GLY A 103 -10.82 13.81 -0.10
N MET A 104 -11.96 14.50 -0.13
CA MET A 104 -12.18 15.75 0.55
C MET A 104 -13.61 15.78 1.11
N ALA A 105 -13.78 16.40 2.27
CA ALA A 105 -15.10 16.71 2.83
C ALA A 105 -15.21 18.21 3.12
N VAL A 106 -16.38 18.79 2.79
CA VAL A 106 -16.67 20.22 3.00
C VAL A 106 -17.89 20.36 3.90
N ASN A 107 -17.77 21.22 4.90
CA ASN A 107 -18.89 21.63 5.72
C ASN A 107 -19.65 22.76 4.99
N ALA A 108 -20.85 22.48 4.48
CA ALA A 108 -21.64 23.43 3.72
C ALA A 108 -22.10 24.65 4.55
N ARG A 109 -22.26 24.49 5.87
CA ARG A 109 -22.69 25.59 6.76
C ARG A 109 -21.56 26.57 7.03
N THR A 110 -20.36 26.05 7.34
CA THR A 110 -19.17 26.89 7.60
C THR A 110 -18.43 27.27 6.33
N ARG A 111 -18.74 26.62 5.19
CA ARG A 111 -18.09 26.79 3.87
C ARG A 111 -16.58 26.55 3.92
N ARG A 112 -16.14 25.59 4.77
CA ARG A 112 -14.74 25.24 4.98
C ARG A 112 -14.51 23.75 4.82
N PRO A 113 -13.29 23.33 4.43
CA PRO A 113 -12.92 21.91 4.51
C PRO A 113 -13.09 21.37 5.93
N MET A 114 -13.49 20.11 6.05
CA MET A 114 -13.63 19.45 7.35
C MET A 114 -12.28 18.96 7.89
N LEU A 115 -11.33 18.65 7.01
CA LEU A 115 -9.99 18.22 7.39
C LEU A 115 -9.04 19.42 7.38
N ALA A 116 -8.15 19.50 8.38
CA ALA A 116 -7.13 20.54 8.47
C ALA A 116 -6.20 20.56 7.25
N ASN A 117 -5.87 19.38 6.70
CA ASN A 117 -5.04 19.21 5.50
C ASN A 117 -5.85 19.32 4.18
N ILE A 118 -7.12 19.72 4.25
CA ILE A 118 -8.05 19.85 3.11
C ILE A 118 -8.39 18.50 2.49
N VAL A 119 -7.39 17.75 2.06
CA VAL A 119 -7.48 16.41 1.45
C VAL A 119 -7.01 15.35 2.44
N GLY A 120 -7.64 14.19 2.45
CA GLY A 120 -7.28 13.05 3.28
C GLY A 120 -7.57 11.71 2.61
N GLY A 121 -7.20 10.63 3.28
CA GLY A 121 -7.45 9.28 2.80
C GLY A 121 -8.88 8.82 3.08
N LEU A 122 -9.63 8.50 2.05
CA LEU A 122 -10.92 7.82 2.14
C LEU A 122 -10.68 6.32 2.29
N SER A 123 -11.27 5.71 3.33
CA SER A 123 -11.22 4.27 3.61
C SER A 123 -12.62 3.74 3.98
N GLY A 124 -12.71 2.45 4.32
CA GLY A 124 -13.96 1.80 4.69
C GLY A 124 -14.76 1.29 3.49
N PRO A 125 -16.04 0.87 3.69
CA PRO A 125 -16.83 0.17 2.67
C PRO A 125 -16.94 0.88 1.32
N ALA A 126 -16.90 2.20 1.32
CA ALA A 126 -17.03 3.01 0.10
C ALA A 126 -15.91 2.76 -0.93
N ILE A 127 -14.72 2.32 -0.50
CA ILE A 127 -13.61 2.07 -1.43
C ILE A 127 -13.54 0.64 -1.96
N LYS A 128 -14.35 -0.29 -1.44
CA LYS A 128 -14.30 -1.72 -1.82
C LYS A 128 -14.35 -1.95 -3.34
N PRO A 129 -15.25 -1.35 -4.13
CA PRO A 129 -15.29 -1.58 -5.57
C PRO A 129 -13.99 -1.17 -6.29
N VAL A 130 -13.33 -0.12 -5.80
CA VAL A 130 -12.02 0.32 -6.34
C VAL A 130 -10.93 -0.65 -5.94
N ALA A 131 -10.92 -1.13 -4.69
CA ALA A 131 -9.96 -2.10 -4.19
C ALA A 131 -10.05 -3.43 -4.95
N LEU A 132 -11.27 -3.96 -5.18
CA LEU A 132 -11.50 -5.18 -5.97
C LEU A 132 -10.96 -5.04 -7.39
N ARG A 133 -11.23 -3.91 -8.07
CA ARG A 133 -10.69 -3.64 -9.41
C ARG A 133 -9.17 -3.62 -9.40
N CYS A 134 -8.55 -2.95 -8.43
CA CYS A 134 -7.09 -2.86 -8.33
C CYS A 134 -6.46 -4.24 -8.07
N VAL A 135 -7.02 -5.03 -7.16
CA VAL A 135 -6.56 -6.39 -6.88
C VAL A 135 -6.64 -7.26 -8.14
N TRP A 136 -7.77 -7.25 -8.85
CA TRP A 136 -7.93 -7.99 -10.09
C TRP A 136 -6.90 -7.60 -11.16
N GLN A 137 -6.65 -6.28 -11.32
CA GLN A 137 -5.66 -5.77 -12.26
C GLN A 137 -4.23 -6.21 -11.89
N VAL A 138 -3.87 -6.10 -10.61
CA VAL A 138 -2.52 -6.45 -10.13
C VAL A 138 -2.32 -7.96 -10.21
N ALA A 139 -3.27 -8.77 -9.72
CA ALA A 139 -3.18 -10.23 -9.77
C ALA A 139 -3.03 -10.78 -11.21
N SER A 140 -3.60 -10.07 -12.20
CA SER A 140 -3.44 -10.42 -13.62
C SER A 140 -2.10 -9.96 -14.22
N ALA A 141 -1.32 -9.12 -13.51
CA ALA A 141 -0.15 -8.46 -14.06
C ALA A 141 1.18 -8.96 -13.47
N VAL A 142 1.15 -9.59 -12.28
CA VAL A 142 2.33 -10.08 -11.56
C VAL A 142 2.21 -11.57 -11.24
N ARG A 143 3.33 -12.18 -10.83
CA ARG A 143 3.39 -13.61 -10.44
C ARG A 143 3.46 -13.81 -8.93
N ILE A 144 3.87 -12.77 -8.19
CA ILE A 144 3.95 -12.78 -6.73
C ILE A 144 2.57 -12.66 -6.10
N PRO A 145 2.38 -13.16 -4.87
CA PRO A 145 1.11 -13.07 -4.14
C PRO A 145 0.57 -11.65 -4.01
N VAL A 146 -0.74 -11.51 -4.17
CA VAL A 146 -1.46 -10.25 -3.96
C VAL A 146 -2.35 -10.37 -2.73
N ILE A 147 -2.23 -9.41 -1.83
CA ILE A 147 -3.01 -9.30 -0.60
C ILE A 147 -4.03 -8.18 -0.76
N GLY A 148 -5.32 -8.51 -0.60
CA GLY A 148 -6.40 -7.55 -0.76
C GLY A 148 -6.65 -6.75 0.50
N ILE A 149 -6.76 -5.41 0.38
CA ILE A 149 -7.14 -4.52 1.47
C ILE A 149 -7.99 -3.37 0.93
N GLY A 150 -9.09 -3.05 1.61
CA GLY A 150 -9.93 -1.89 1.30
C GLY A 150 -11.42 -2.17 1.38
N GLY A 151 -12.05 -1.74 2.47
CA GLY A 151 -13.49 -1.78 2.65
C GLY A 151 -14.10 -3.13 3.03
N ILE A 152 -13.29 -4.08 3.49
CA ILE A 152 -13.72 -5.39 3.96
C ILE A 152 -14.40 -5.22 5.33
N CYS A 153 -15.68 -5.65 5.44
CA CYS A 153 -16.49 -5.56 6.65
C CYS A 153 -17.22 -6.87 6.99
N CYS A 154 -17.32 -7.81 6.07
CA CYS A 154 -18.00 -9.09 6.25
C CYS A 154 -17.27 -10.22 5.50
N VAL A 155 -17.75 -11.45 5.70
CA VAL A 155 -17.16 -12.65 5.07
C VAL A 155 -17.31 -12.61 3.54
N ASP A 156 -18.43 -12.13 3.02
CA ASP A 156 -18.65 -12.05 1.58
C ASP A 156 -17.63 -11.13 0.91
N ASP A 157 -17.26 -10.01 1.57
CA ASP A 157 -16.21 -9.13 1.08
C ASP A 157 -14.87 -9.87 0.92
N ILE A 158 -14.51 -10.71 1.90
CA ILE A 158 -13.28 -11.55 1.83
C ILE A 158 -13.33 -12.45 0.60
N ILE A 159 -14.46 -13.14 0.40
CA ILE A 159 -14.64 -14.04 -0.74
C ILE A 159 -14.52 -13.28 -2.06
N GLU A 160 -15.10 -12.07 -2.18
CA GLU A 160 -14.98 -11.22 -3.35
C GLU A 160 -13.51 -10.89 -3.68
N PHE A 161 -12.70 -10.56 -2.67
CA PHE A 161 -11.27 -10.30 -2.87
C PHE A 161 -10.52 -11.56 -3.35
N LEU A 162 -10.80 -12.73 -2.77
CA LEU A 162 -10.20 -14.00 -3.21
C LEU A 162 -10.60 -14.34 -4.65
N LEU A 163 -11.85 -14.13 -5.03
CA LEU A 163 -12.33 -14.32 -6.41
C LEU A 163 -11.66 -13.34 -7.40
N CYS A 164 -11.27 -12.15 -6.94
CA CYS A 164 -10.49 -11.19 -7.73
C CYS A 164 -9.00 -11.54 -7.85
N GLY A 165 -8.55 -12.63 -7.22
CA GLY A 165 -7.18 -13.12 -7.32
C GLY A 165 -6.28 -12.78 -6.13
N ALA A 166 -6.83 -12.21 -5.04
CA ALA A 166 -6.09 -12.09 -3.79
C ALA A 166 -5.84 -13.47 -3.18
N GLN A 167 -4.66 -13.67 -2.57
CA GLN A 167 -4.31 -14.91 -1.85
C GLN A 167 -4.52 -14.77 -0.34
N ALA A 168 -4.61 -13.56 0.16
CA ALA A 168 -4.96 -13.21 1.54
C ALA A 168 -5.61 -11.82 1.57
N VAL A 169 -6.11 -11.43 2.74
CA VAL A 169 -6.70 -10.09 2.94
C VAL A 169 -6.18 -9.45 4.22
N GLN A 170 -6.20 -8.12 4.23
CA GLN A 170 -5.96 -7.29 5.42
C GLN A 170 -7.22 -6.50 5.75
N ILE A 171 -7.56 -6.40 7.04
CA ILE A 171 -8.71 -5.66 7.54
C ILE A 171 -8.20 -4.45 8.32
N GLY A 172 -8.51 -3.24 7.83
CA GLY A 172 -8.11 -1.98 8.45
C GLY A 172 -9.27 -1.31 9.18
N THR A 173 -10.01 -0.45 8.48
CA THR A 173 -11.04 0.44 9.05
C THR A 173 -12.11 -0.28 9.87
N ALA A 174 -12.50 -1.49 9.49
CA ALA A 174 -13.51 -2.27 10.24
C ALA A 174 -13.10 -2.60 11.68
N ASN A 175 -11.80 -2.55 12.02
CA ASN A 175 -11.33 -2.73 13.40
C ASN A 175 -11.66 -1.53 14.32
N PHE A 176 -12.12 -0.42 13.76
CA PHE A 176 -12.46 0.82 14.49
C PHE A 176 -13.97 1.10 14.54
N MET A 177 -14.81 0.19 14.04
CA MET A 177 -16.26 0.33 13.98
C MET A 177 -16.97 -0.59 14.98
#